data_b857fb4bb2f811d168fa147f24f13048
#
_entry.id   b857fb4bb2f811d168fa147f24f13048
#
_cell.length_a   1.000
_cell.length_b   1.000
_cell.length_c   1.000
_cell.angle_alpha   90.00
_cell.angle_beta   90.00
_cell.angle_gamma   90.00
#
_symmetry.space_group_name_H-M   'P 1'
#
loop_
_entity.id
_entity.type
_entity.pdbx_description
1 polymer ?
#
loop_
_entity_poly.entity_id
_entity_poly.type
_entity_poly.pdbx_seq_one_letter_code
_entity_poly.pdbx_strand_id
1 'polypeptide(L)'
;NTRQQVKSDPELNVTAHTPPHSTSHLSQDNAADIKYDLIVLGAVSQTAKKKAQDSFMGMQYAIDSGNRNALMTAVKQTTTQIHGLNQKYDAVTLKSAEVTAARERLKEENNLQIEMGNIILSDSPDRQRFAELSNKHDNAQKMVEIEMEALRIKANTAS
;
A
#
# COMPACT_ATOMS: atom_id res chain seq x y z
N ASN A 1 48.38 1.17 -40.65
CA ASN A 1 47.96 0.70 -39.71
C ASN A 1 47.06 1.39 -39.02
N THR A 2 46.08 1.22 -39.05
CA THR A 2 45.22 1.84 -38.50
C THR A 2 44.48 1.28 -37.61
N ARG A 3 44.02 1.67 -36.83
CA ARG A 3 43.36 1.13 -35.91
C ARG A 3 42.14 1.62 -35.84
N GLN A 4 41.32 1.10 -35.68
CA GLN A 4 40.19 1.36 -35.51
C GLN A 4 39.68 1.34 -34.36
N GLN A 5 39.05 1.99 -33.90
CA GLN A 5 38.51 2.05 -32.81
C GLN A 5 37.22 1.79 -32.86
N VAL A 6 36.88 1.12 -32.24
CA VAL A 6 35.66 0.75 -32.14
C VAL A 6 34.99 1.34 -31.21
N LYS A 7 34.17 1.88 -31.31
CA LYS A 7 33.46 2.41 -30.45
C LYS A 7 32.43 1.79 -30.11
N SER A 8 32.18 1.48 -29.30
CA SER A 8 31.24 0.79 -28.86
C SER A 8 30.35 1.48 -28.22
N ASP A 9 29.48 1.69 -28.40
CA ASP A 9 28.60 2.31 -27.78
C ASP A 9 27.65 1.77 -27.23
N PRO A 10 27.47 1.65 -26.50
CA PRO A 10 26.73 0.97 -25.80
C PRO A 10 25.59 1.40 -25.45
N GLU A 11 25.09 1.86 -25.57
CA GLU A 11 24.12 2.24 -25.25
C GLU A 11 23.17 1.77 -24.84
N LEU A 12 22.95 1.38 -24.61
CA LEU A 12 22.18 0.90 -24.13
C LEU A 12 21.15 1.10 -23.67
N ASN A 13 20.62 1.20 -23.73
CA ASN A 13 19.57 1.31 -23.53
C ASN A 13 18.85 1.00 -22.63
N VAL A 14 18.86 1.00 -21.93
CA VAL A 14 18.39 0.76 -20.97
C VAL A 14 17.25 1.18 -20.73
N THR A 15 16.87 1.52 -20.62
CA THR A 15 15.88 2.07 -20.53
C THR A 15 14.81 1.61 -20.25
N ALA A 16 14.43 1.30 -20.57
CA ALA A 16 13.30 0.82 -20.48
C ALA A 16 12.75 0.55 -19.32
N HIS A 17 13.15 0.35 -18.36
CA HIS A 17 12.49 -0.02 -17.29
C HIS A 17 12.56 0.93 -16.27
N THR A 18 12.33 2.09 -16.51
CA THR A 18 12.22 3.05 -15.49
C THR A 18 11.02 2.77 -14.73
N PRO A 19 11.08 2.59 -13.47
CA PRO A 19 9.88 2.41 -12.69
C PRO A 19 9.03 3.64 -12.79
N PRO A 20 7.72 3.48 -12.77
CA PRO A 20 6.84 4.63 -12.83
C PRO A 20 7.00 5.57 -11.66
N HIS A 21 7.67 5.13 -10.61
CA HIS A 21 7.78 5.94 -9.42
C HIS A 21 9.20 6.31 -9.13
N SER A 22 9.87 6.86 -10.09
CA SER A 22 11.23 7.34 -9.87
C SER A 22 11.26 8.36 -8.75
N THR A 23 12.14 8.18 -7.79
CA THR A 23 12.29 9.12 -6.69
C THR A 23 13.11 10.33 -7.06
N SER A 24 13.72 10.35 -8.26
CA SER A 24 14.62 11.42 -8.63
C SER A 24 13.93 12.77 -8.80
N HIS A 25 12.61 12.77 -8.99
CA HIS A 25 11.86 13.99 -9.20
C HIS A 25 10.95 14.37 -8.05
N LEU A 26 11.04 13.67 -6.93
CA LEU A 26 10.18 13.95 -5.80
C LEU A 26 10.69 15.12 -4.98
N SER A 27 9.80 15.99 -4.57
CA SER A 27 10.15 17.11 -3.71
C SER A 27 10.34 16.65 -2.26
N GLN A 28 11.05 17.45 -1.49
CA GLN A 28 11.24 17.26 -0.06
C GLN A 28 10.88 18.56 0.65
N ASP A 29 10.22 18.44 1.78
CA ASP A 29 9.81 19.58 2.60
C ASP A 29 8.96 20.61 1.85
N ASN A 30 8.22 20.15 0.84
CA ASN A 30 7.35 21.04 0.07
C ASN A 30 5.91 20.84 0.53
N ALA A 31 5.42 21.74 1.36
CA ALA A 31 4.09 21.64 1.96
C ALA A 31 2.97 21.56 0.92
N ALA A 32 3.09 22.32 -0.18
CA ALA A 32 2.08 22.31 -1.23
C ALA A 32 2.00 20.96 -1.95
N ASP A 33 3.15 20.34 -2.22
CA ASP A 33 3.19 19.02 -2.83
C ASP A 33 2.67 17.94 -1.88
N ILE A 34 3.01 18.04 -0.61
CA ILE A 34 2.49 17.13 0.42
C ILE A 34 0.97 17.25 0.48
N LYS A 35 0.45 18.47 0.49
CA LYS A 35 -0.99 18.71 0.53
C LYS A 35 -1.69 18.10 -0.68
N TYR A 36 -1.13 18.33 -1.87
CA TYR A 36 -1.67 17.75 -3.10
C TYR A 36 -1.70 16.22 -3.02
N ASP A 37 -0.59 15.63 -2.60
CA ASP A 37 -0.45 14.19 -2.52
C ASP A 37 -1.40 13.56 -1.51
N LEU A 38 -1.60 14.22 -0.36
CA LEU A 38 -2.55 13.73 0.65
C LEU A 38 -3.97 13.71 0.11
N ILE A 39 -4.34 14.69 -0.71
CA ILE A 39 -5.66 14.72 -1.34
C ILE A 39 -5.80 13.55 -2.32
N VAL A 40 -4.80 13.33 -3.16
CA VAL A 40 -4.81 12.25 -4.14
C VAL A 40 -4.87 10.89 -3.45
N LEU A 41 -4.01 10.68 -2.46
CA LEU A 41 -3.95 9.42 -1.74
C LEU A 41 -5.22 9.20 -0.92
N GLY A 42 -5.74 10.26 -0.32
CA GLY A 42 -6.98 10.20 0.46
C GLY A 42 -8.19 9.82 -0.38
N ALA A 43 -8.24 10.25 -1.65
CA ALA A 43 -9.32 9.87 -2.55
C ALA A 43 -9.33 8.37 -2.80
N VAL A 44 -8.15 7.75 -2.98
CA VAL A 44 -8.05 6.30 -3.13
C VAL A 44 -8.49 5.60 -1.87
N SER A 45 -8.02 6.07 -0.71
CA SER A 45 -8.35 5.46 0.59
C SER A 45 -9.84 5.55 0.90
N GLN A 46 -10.48 6.66 0.54
CA GLN A 46 -11.88 6.87 0.85
C GLN A 46 -12.78 5.91 0.08
N THR A 47 -12.47 5.66 -1.18
CA THR A 47 -13.21 4.68 -1.98
C THR A 47 -13.09 3.28 -1.35
N ALA A 48 -11.88 2.94 -0.89
CA ALA A 48 -11.63 1.64 -0.28
C ALA A 48 -12.31 1.49 1.09
N LYS A 49 -12.48 2.59 1.82
CA LYS A 49 -13.04 2.57 3.17
C LYS A 49 -14.44 1.99 3.20
N LYS A 50 -15.28 2.38 2.27
CA LYS A 50 -16.64 1.86 2.21
C LYS A 50 -16.66 0.36 1.94
N LYS A 51 -15.84 -0.09 1.00
CA LYS A 51 -15.73 -1.52 0.69
C LYS A 51 -15.20 -2.30 1.88
N ALA A 52 -14.25 -1.72 2.62
CA ALA A 52 -13.69 -2.35 3.80
C ALA A 52 -14.76 -2.52 4.89
N GLN A 53 -15.61 -1.52 5.08
CA GLN A 53 -16.70 -1.60 6.05
C GLN A 53 -17.70 -2.70 5.68
N ASP A 54 -18.07 -2.79 4.40
CA ASP A 54 -18.98 -3.82 3.93
C ASP A 54 -18.38 -5.22 4.11
N SER A 55 -17.09 -5.37 3.82
CA SER A 55 -16.39 -6.64 4.01
C SER A 55 -16.29 -7.04 5.48
N PHE A 56 -16.04 -6.07 6.35
CA PHE A 56 -15.99 -6.32 7.79
C PHE A 56 -17.35 -6.81 8.30
N MET A 57 -18.44 -6.18 7.87
CA MET A 57 -19.79 -6.61 8.24
C MET A 57 -20.09 -8.02 7.73
N GLY A 58 -19.66 -8.34 6.52
CA GLY A 58 -19.82 -9.68 5.95
C GLY A 58 -19.07 -10.75 6.75
N MET A 59 -17.84 -10.43 7.15
CA MET A 59 -17.05 -11.34 7.98
C MET A 59 -17.71 -11.52 9.35
N GLN A 60 -18.19 -10.45 9.97
CA GLN A 60 -18.83 -10.51 11.27
C GLN A 60 -20.10 -11.37 11.21
N TYR A 61 -20.90 -11.19 10.16
CA TYR A 61 -22.10 -12.00 9.96
C TYR A 61 -21.75 -13.48 9.82
N ALA A 62 -20.70 -13.80 9.07
CA ALA A 62 -20.25 -15.17 8.88
C ALA A 62 -19.77 -15.79 10.19
N ILE A 63 -19.04 -15.03 11.01
CA ILE A 63 -18.57 -15.48 12.31
C ILE A 63 -19.77 -15.75 13.22
N ASP A 64 -20.71 -14.82 13.30
CA ASP A 64 -21.87 -14.92 14.18
C ASP A 64 -22.78 -16.08 13.80
N SER A 65 -22.87 -16.37 12.50
CA SER A 65 -23.69 -17.49 12.02
C SER A 65 -22.99 -18.85 12.14
N GLY A 66 -21.70 -18.85 12.44
CA GLY A 66 -20.91 -20.09 12.53
C GLY A 66 -20.70 -20.77 11.18
N ASN A 67 -20.90 -20.04 10.09
CA ASN A 67 -20.79 -20.61 8.76
C ASN A 67 -19.35 -20.47 8.23
N ARG A 68 -18.61 -21.55 8.28
CA ARG A 68 -17.22 -21.57 7.86
C ARG A 68 -17.05 -21.20 6.39
N ASN A 69 -17.91 -21.71 5.51
CA ASN A 69 -17.83 -21.43 4.09
C ASN A 69 -18.08 -19.95 3.80
N ALA A 70 -19.02 -19.35 4.50
CA ALA A 70 -19.29 -17.91 4.37
C ALA A 70 -18.09 -17.09 4.86
N LEU A 71 -17.44 -17.52 5.94
CA LEU A 71 -16.24 -16.86 6.44
C LEU A 71 -15.11 -16.93 5.43
N MET A 72 -14.87 -18.11 4.85
CA MET A 72 -13.82 -18.29 3.85
C MET A 72 -14.06 -17.42 2.62
N THR A 73 -15.32 -17.34 2.17
CA THR A 73 -15.70 -16.49 1.05
C THR A 73 -15.43 -15.02 1.38
N ALA A 74 -15.83 -14.58 2.56
CA ALA A 74 -15.63 -13.19 3.00
C ALA A 74 -14.14 -12.83 3.09
N VAL A 75 -13.31 -13.75 3.60
CA VAL A 75 -11.86 -13.53 3.69
C VAL A 75 -11.25 -13.43 2.30
N LYS A 76 -11.65 -14.29 1.36
CA LYS A 76 -11.16 -14.22 -0.02
C LYS A 76 -11.52 -12.88 -0.67
N GLN A 77 -12.75 -12.43 -0.49
CA GLN A 77 -13.19 -11.16 -1.04
C GLN A 77 -12.40 -10.00 -0.47
N THR A 78 -12.19 -10.01 0.85
CA THR A 78 -11.40 -8.98 1.52
C THR A 78 -9.97 -8.95 1.01
N THR A 79 -9.34 -10.11 0.88
CA THR A 79 -7.98 -10.22 0.36
C THR A 79 -7.89 -9.65 -1.06
N THR A 80 -8.85 -9.99 -1.92
CA THR A 80 -8.90 -9.46 -3.28
C THR A 80 -9.05 -7.94 -3.28
N GLN A 81 -9.89 -7.40 -2.41
CA GLN A 81 -10.09 -5.95 -2.29
C GLN A 81 -8.80 -5.24 -1.85
N ILE A 82 -8.06 -5.84 -0.92
CA ILE A 82 -6.80 -5.25 -0.44
C ILE A 82 -5.75 -5.27 -1.54
N HIS A 83 -5.66 -6.35 -2.32
CA HIS A 83 -4.78 -6.38 -3.49
C HIS A 83 -5.15 -5.28 -4.48
N GLY A 84 -6.44 -5.11 -4.75
CA GLY A 84 -6.92 -4.04 -5.62
C GLY A 84 -6.58 -2.65 -5.10
N LEU A 85 -6.66 -2.45 -3.79
CA LEU A 85 -6.28 -1.19 -3.17
C LEU A 85 -4.79 -0.90 -3.36
N ASN A 86 -3.92 -1.90 -3.15
CA ASN A 86 -2.49 -1.73 -3.39
C ASN A 86 -2.20 -1.34 -4.84
N GLN A 87 -2.91 -1.94 -5.79
CA GLN A 87 -2.76 -1.58 -7.20
C GLN A 87 -3.17 -0.12 -7.45
N LYS A 88 -4.22 0.34 -6.81
CA LYS A 88 -4.66 1.73 -6.94
C LYS A 88 -3.66 2.70 -6.32
N TYR A 89 -3.06 2.33 -5.19
CA TYR A 89 -2.00 3.13 -4.61
C TYR A 89 -0.80 3.23 -5.55
N ASP A 90 -0.42 2.12 -6.19
CA ASP A 90 0.70 2.12 -7.14
C ASP A 90 0.41 2.96 -8.38
N ALA A 91 -0.86 3.10 -8.75
CA ALA A 91 -1.24 3.79 -9.97
C ALA A 91 -1.21 5.32 -9.83
N VAL A 92 -1.23 5.87 -8.61
CA VAL A 92 -1.23 7.32 -8.44
C VAL A 92 0.19 7.87 -8.55
N THR A 93 0.31 9.02 -9.19
CA THR A 93 1.58 9.74 -9.29
C THR A 93 1.64 10.76 -8.16
N LEU A 94 2.67 10.67 -7.35
CA LEU A 94 2.87 11.57 -6.22
C LEU A 94 4.03 12.53 -6.49
N LYS A 95 4.00 13.68 -5.83
CA LYS A 95 5.00 14.73 -6.03
C LYS A 95 6.05 14.79 -4.93
N SER A 96 5.70 14.33 -3.71
CA SER A 96 6.56 14.45 -2.55
C SER A 96 7.17 13.12 -2.13
N ALA A 97 8.40 13.18 -1.64
CA ALA A 97 9.08 12.00 -1.10
C ALA A 97 8.38 11.48 0.16
N GLU A 98 7.89 12.41 0.98
CA GLU A 98 7.26 12.05 2.25
C GLU A 98 5.98 11.24 2.07
N VAL A 99 5.10 11.68 1.18
CA VAL A 99 3.84 10.94 0.94
C VAL A 99 4.11 9.66 0.17
N THR A 100 5.11 9.65 -0.71
CA THR A 100 5.53 8.42 -1.40
C THR A 100 5.97 7.36 -0.38
N ALA A 101 6.75 7.75 0.64
CA ALA A 101 7.15 6.83 1.70
C ALA A 101 5.95 6.35 2.53
N ALA A 102 5.02 7.26 2.83
CA ALA A 102 3.80 6.91 3.56
C ALA A 102 2.96 5.90 2.77
N ARG A 103 2.87 6.07 1.46
CA ARG A 103 2.17 5.11 0.59
C ARG A 103 2.76 3.71 0.73
N GLU A 104 4.08 3.59 0.75
CA GLU A 104 4.72 2.29 0.88
C GLU A 104 4.39 1.64 2.22
N ARG A 105 4.29 2.43 3.29
CA ARG A 105 3.89 1.90 4.60
C ARG A 105 2.43 1.46 4.63
N LEU A 106 1.55 2.20 3.96
CA LEU A 106 0.15 1.77 3.81
C LEU A 106 0.06 0.42 3.09
N LYS A 107 0.86 0.25 2.05
CA LYS A 107 0.90 -1.02 1.31
C LYS A 107 1.45 -2.16 2.17
N GLU A 108 2.46 -1.89 2.98
CA GLU A 108 3.00 -2.90 3.91
C GLU A 108 1.94 -3.34 4.92
N GLU A 109 1.20 -2.39 5.47
CA GLU A 109 0.09 -2.68 6.37
C GLU A 109 -0.95 -3.56 5.66
N ASN A 110 -1.30 -3.24 4.43
CA ASN A 110 -2.22 -4.03 3.63
C ASN A 110 -1.67 -5.44 3.37
N ASN A 111 -0.39 -5.56 3.12
CA ASN A 111 0.24 -6.86 2.88
C ASN A 111 0.19 -7.75 4.13
N LEU A 112 0.31 -7.16 5.31
CA LEU A 112 0.15 -7.92 6.55
C LEU A 112 -1.27 -8.47 6.69
N GLN A 113 -2.27 -7.68 6.30
CA GLN A 113 -3.66 -8.17 6.29
C GLN A 113 -3.85 -9.31 5.30
N ILE A 114 -3.23 -9.23 4.12
CA ILE A 114 -3.28 -10.29 3.12
C ILE A 114 -2.68 -11.59 3.68
N GLU A 115 -1.51 -11.49 4.33
CA GLU A 115 -0.88 -12.66 4.95
C GLU A 115 -1.77 -13.28 6.03
N MET A 116 -2.38 -12.45 6.86
CA MET A 116 -3.31 -12.93 7.89
C MET A 116 -4.50 -13.66 7.26
N GLY A 117 -5.05 -13.09 6.19
CA GLY A 117 -6.14 -13.74 5.45
C GLY A 117 -5.74 -15.09 4.87
N ASN A 118 -4.53 -15.19 4.34
CA ASN A 118 -4.02 -16.45 3.78
C ASN A 118 -3.87 -17.52 4.86
N ILE A 119 -3.51 -17.14 6.09
CA ILE A 119 -3.45 -18.08 7.20
C ILE A 119 -4.85 -18.61 7.52
N ILE A 120 -5.85 -17.74 7.59
CA ILE A 120 -7.24 -18.14 7.85
C ILE A 120 -7.72 -19.12 6.76
N LEU A 121 -7.31 -18.91 5.51
CA LEU A 121 -7.74 -19.72 4.40
C LEU A 121 -7.00 -21.06 4.29
N SER A 122 -5.95 -21.25 5.06
CA SER A 122 -5.18 -22.49 4.98
C SER A 122 -5.91 -23.65 5.68
N ASP A 123 -5.58 -24.88 5.28
CA ASP A 123 -6.18 -26.06 5.87
C ASP A 123 -5.77 -26.26 7.32
N SER A 124 -4.60 -25.73 7.67
CA SER A 124 -4.06 -25.88 9.02
C SER A 124 -3.52 -24.53 9.46
N PRO A 125 -4.38 -23.63 9.92
CA PRO A 125 -3.97 -22.28 10.26
C PRO A 125 -2.93 -22.22 11.38
N ASP A 126 -1.86 -21.50 11.15
CA ASP A 126 -0.81 -21.27 12.12
C ASP A 126 -1.22 -20.11 13.03
N ARG A 127 -1.75 -20.45 14.20
CA ARG A 127 -2.27 -19.45 15.15
C ARG A 127 -1.18 -18.55 15.71
N GLN A 128 0.02 -19.09 15.92
CA GLN A 128 1.13 -18.30 16.43
C GLN A 128 1.57 -17.26 15.38
N ARG A 129 1.70 -17.70 14.15
CA ARG A 129 2.04 -16.78 13.06
C ARG A 129 0.97 -15.70 12.87
N PHE A 130 -0.30 -16.08 12.98
CA PHE A 130 -1.40 -15.11 12.90
C PHE A 130 -1.28 -14.06 14.01
N ALA A 131 -1.00 -14.47 15.23
CA ALA A 131 -0.85 -13.54 16.35
C ALA A 131 0.34 -12.60 16.14
N GLU A 132 1.46 -13.11 15.64
CA GLU A 132 2.62 -12.28 15.32
C GLU A 132 2.30 -11.24 14.26
N LEU A 133 1.61 -11.64 13.19
CA LEU A 133 1.21 -10.74 12.13
C LEU A 133 0.20 -9.70 12.62
N SER A 134 -0.73 -10.12 13.48
CA SER A 134 -1.70 -9.20 14.06
C SER A 134 -1.00 -8.11 14.87
N ASN A 135 -0.01 -8.47 15.67
CA ASN A 135 0.77 -7.50 16.43
C ASN A 135 1.56 -6.57 15.51
N LYS A 136 2.17 -7.11 14.47
CA LYS A 136 2.87 -6.29 13.48
C LYS A 136 1.92 -5.32 12.78
N HIS A 137 0.73 -5.80 12.44
CA HIS A 137 -0.27 -4.98 11.79
C HIS A 137 -0.71 -3.83 12.69
N ASP A 138 -0.98 -4.11 13.97
CA ASP A 138 -1.40 -3.09 14.93
C ASP A 138 -0.33 -2.02 15.10
N ASN A 139 0.93 -2.44 15.18
CA ASN A 139 2.05 -1.50 15.28
C ASN A 139 2.22 -0.67 14.01
N ALA A 140 2.11 -1.32 12.85
CA ALA A 140 2.21 -0.63 11.56
C ALA A 140 1.10 0.39 11.41
N GLN A 141 -0.11 0.05 11.82
CA GLN A 141 -1.26 0.95 11.77
C GLN A 141 -1.04 2.20 12.62
N LYS A 142 -0.54 2.02 13.84
CA LYS A 142 -0.23 3.15 14.71
C LYS A 142 0.84 4.06 14.12
N MET A 143 1.88 3.46 13.55
CA MET A 143 2.95 4.24 12.93
C MET A 143 2.46 5.03 11.72
N VAL A 144 1.61 4.42 10.91
CA VAL A 144 1.00 5.09 9.75
C VAL A 144 0.13 6.27 10.23
N GLU A 145 -0.67 6.07 11.27
CA GLU A 145 -1.51 7.14 11.81
C GLU A 145 -0.69 8.34 12.28
N ILE A 146 0.41 8.07 12.99
CA ILE A 146 1.32 9.12 13.46
C ILE A 146 1.94 9.86 12.28
N GLU A 147 2.42 9.11 11.30
CA GLU A 147 3.06 9.69 10.12
C GLU A 147 2.07 10.54 9.31
N MET A 148 0.87 10.03 9.08
CA MET A 148 -0.14 10.77 8.33
C MET A 148 -0.57 12.04 9.04
N GLU A 149 -0.67 12.01 10.36
CA GLU A 149 -0.98 13.21 11.12
C GLU A 149 0.12 14.25 11.02
N ALA A 150 1.38 13.82 11.12
CA ALA A 150 2.52 14.72 10.95
C ALA A 150 2.52 15.36 9.57
N LEU A 151 2.18 14.58 8.52
CA LEU A 151 2.10 15.10 7.17
C LEU A 151 0.95 16.09 7.00
N ARG A 152 -0.19 15.86 7.63
CA ARG A 152 -1.31 16.80 7.59
C ARG A 152 -0.92 18.13 8.22
N ILE A 153 -0.23 18.08 9.35
CA ILE A 153 0.27 19.29 10.01
C ILE A 153 1.21 20.04 9.06
N LYS A 154 2.14 19.32 8.44
CA LYS A 154 3.09 19.93 7.52
C LYS A 154 2.38 20.52 6.28
N ALA A 155 1.41 19.81 5.74
CA ALA A 155 0.62 20.28 4.61
C ALA A 155 -0.15 21.58 4.93
N ASN A 156 -0.59 21.73 6.17
CA ASN A 156 -1.34 22.92 6.57
C ASN A 156 -0.47 24.17 6.65
N THR A 157 0.83 24.06 6.54
CA THR A 157 1.71 25.23 6.42
C THR A 157 1.70 25.82 5.02
N ALA A 158 1.11 25.12 4.03
CA ALA A 158 0.99 25.63 2.68
C ALA A 158 -0.09 26.72 2.63
N SER A 159 0.24 27.84 2.03
CA SER A 159 -0.72 28.94 1.90
C SER A 159 -1.63 28.75 0.71
#